data_ce3695d7557d6be85059427363b58bdd
#
_entry.id   ce3695d7557d6be85059427363b58bdd
#
_cell.length_a   1.000
_cell.length_b   1.000
_cell.length_c   1.000
_cell.angle_alpha   90.00
_cell.angle_beta   90.00
_cell.angle_gamma   90.00
#
_symmetry.space_group_name_H-M   'P 1'
#
loop_
_entity.id
_entity.type
_entity.pdbx_description
1 polymer ?
#
loop_
_entity_poly.entity_id
_entity_poly.type
_entity_poly.pdbx_seq_one_letter_code
_entity_poly.pdbx_strand_id
1 'polypeptide(L)'
;CNAIENCSKPVFALINGTALGGGFELALSAHFRVATASAKIGLPEIHLGLLPGSGGTQRLPRIIGADKALKMMLNGQPVSAGEGLASGVIDRVEESGELISASMDFMLETTAGKHPRIPTRERTEGLQDEAANHVSIGEHRNTWQKKGKGLYSPFQIIDCVEKALSTPFEEGLKYERESFARCLESPQRKGLIHAFFAERRCSCLL
;
A
#
# COMPACT_ATOMS: atom_id res chain seq x y z
N CYS A 1 4.54 11.77 3.75
CA CYS A 1 3.74 11.45 2.58
C CYS A 1 3.06 12.69 1.98
N ASN A 2 2.23 13.43 2.74
CA ASN A 2 1.48 14.58 2.19
C ASN A 2 2.36 15.67 1.55
N ALA A 3 3.54 15.96 2.12
CA ALA A 3 4.48 16.94 1.53
C ALA A 3 5.01 16.51 0.16
N ILE A 4 5.24 15.22 -0.06
CA ILE A 4 5.65 14.65 -1.33
C ILE A 4 4.52 14.80 -2.36
N GLU A 5 3.33 14.40 -1.97
CA GLU A 5 2.14 14.41 -2.81
C GLU A 5 1.71 15.84 -3.20
N ASN A 6 1.96 16.82 -2.30
CA ASN A 6 1.67 18.24 -2.53
C ASN A 6 2.78 18.98 -3.30
N CYS A 7 3.88 18.31 -3.65
CA CYS A 7 4.97 18.95 -4.38
C CYS A 7 4.46 19.46 -5.73
N SER A 8 4.77 20.72 -6.06
CA SER A 8 4.37 21.33 -7.33
C SER A 8 5.13 20.75 -8.54
N LYS A 9 6.24 20.07 -8.29
CA LYS A 9 7.03 19.37 -9.31
C LYS A 9 6.68 17.88 -9.32
N PRO A 10 6.80 17.17 -10.46
CA PRO A 10 6.68 15.71 -10.48
C PRO A 10 7.69 15.06 -9.53
N VAL A 11 7.21 14.14 -8.69
CA VAL A 11 8.06 13.33 -7.81
C VAL A 11 7.96 11.88 -8.26
N PHE A 12 9.10 11.25 -8.46
CA PHE A 12 9.22 9.86 -8.86
C PHE A 12 9.77 9.02 -7.71
N ALA A 13 9.09 7.94 -7.38
CA ALA A 13 9.64 6.90 -6.53
C ALA A 13 10.34 5.87 -7.41
N LEU A 14 11.66 5.77 -7.28
CA LEU A 14 12.47 4.78 -7.97
C LEU A 14 12.72 3.59 -7.03
N ILE A 15 12.10 2.46 -7.32
CA ILE A 15 12.11 1.27 -6.47
C ILE A 15 13.15 0.28 -7.01
N ASN A 16 14.35 0.34 -6.45
CA ASN A 16 15.44 -0.55 -6.80
C ASN A 16 15.58 -1.67 -5.76
N GLY A 17 14.66 -2.63 -5.79
CA GLY A 17 14.63 -3.75 -4.85
C GLY A 17 13.33 -3.84 -4.08
N THR A 18 13.38 -4.01 -2.74
CA THR A 18 12.19 -4.26 -1.92
C THR A 18 11.69 -3.00 -1.25
N ALA A 19 10.44 -2.60 -1.54
CA ALA A 19 9.72 -1.52 -0.85
C ALA A 19 8.50 -2.10 -0.12
N LEU A 20 8.59 -2.24 1.19
CA LEU A 20 7.53 -2.82 2.02
C LEU A 20 7.09 -1.85 3.13
N GLY A 21 5.83 -1.97 3.55
CA GLY A 21 5.27 -1.18 4.64
C GLY A 21 5.41 0.30 4.40
N GLY A 22 5.89 1.06 5.38
CA GLY A 22 6.10 2.51 5.28
C GLY A 22 6.95 2.94 4.08
N GLY A 23 7.91 2.10 3.63
CA GLY A 23 8.69 2.38 2.41
C GLY A 23 7.81 2.36 1.16
N PHE A 24 6.87 1.42 1.07
CA PHE A 24 5.91 1.40 -0.04
C PHE A 24 4.85 2.49 0.11
N GLU A 25 4.40 2.83 1.32
CA GLU A 25 3.51 3.96 1.57
C GLU A 25 4.14 5.30 1.13
N LEU A 26 5.46 5.45 1.34
CA LEU A 26 6.20 6.59 0.83
C LEU A 26 6.20 6.62 -0.71
N ALA A 27 6.41 5.48 -1.36
CA ALA A 27 6.33 5.37 -2.82
C ALA A 27 4.91 5.66 -3.34
N LEU A 28 3.87 5.23 -2.64
CA LEU A 28 2.48 5.54 -2.98
C LEU A 28 2.16 7.05 -2.89
N SER A 29 2.92 7.81 -2.11
CA SER A 29 2.76 9.27 -2.03
C SER A 29 3.46 10.03 -3.14
N ALA A 30 4.36 9.40 -3.91
CA ALA A 30 4.93 9.98 -5.11
C ALA A 30 3.89 10.03 -6.26
N HIS A 31 4.11 10.90 -7.23
CA HIS A 31 3.22 11.01 -8.39
C HIS A 31 3.39 9.81 -9.32
N PHE A 32 4.62 9.36 -9.50
CA PHE A 32 4.97 8.23 -10.35
C PHE A 32 5.86 7.24 -9.62
N ARG A 33 5.74 5.96 -9.96
CA ARG A 33 6.50 4.83 -9.39
C ARG A 33 7.14 4.05 -10.52
N VAL A 34 8.45 4.04 -10.56
CA VAL A 34 9.24 3.23 -11.49
C VAL A 34 10.00 2.18 -10.69
N ALA A 35 10.00 0.96 -11.15
CA ALA A 35 10.63 -0.16 -10.43
C ALA A 35 11.58 -0.93 -11.33
N THR A 36 12.61 -1.56 -10.73
CA THR A 36 13.35 -2.61 -11.43
C THR A 36 12.50 -3.88 -11.56
N ALA A 37 12.76 -4.71 -12.56
CA ALA A 37 12.04 -5.98 -12.78
C ALA A 37 12.12 -6.92 -11.54
N SER A 38 13.22 -6.86 -10.78
CA SER A 38 13.42 -7.65 -9.56
C SER A 38 12.76 -7.07 -8.32
N ALA A 39 12.20 -5.86 -8.38
CA ALA A 39 11.62 -5.19 -7.23
C ALA A 39 10.36 -5.90 -6.71
N LYS A 40 10.17 -5.78 -5.40
CA LYS A 40 8.99 -6.29 -4.69
C LYS A 40 8.36 -5.17 -3.88
N ILE A 41 7.05 -5.09 -3.90
CA ILE A 41 6.26 -4.09 -3.18
C ILE A 41 5.19 -4.77 -2.33
N GLY A 42 4.78 -4.14 -1.22
CA GLY A 42 3.71 -4.70 -0.39
C GLY A 42 3.50 -3.99 0.93
N LEU A 43 2.43 -4.38 1.61
CA LEU A 43 2.01 -3.83 2.91
C LEU A 43 1.85 -4.99 3.92
N PRO A 44 2.96 -5.44 4.56
CA PRO A 44 2.98 -6.64 5.42
C PRO A 44 2.64 -6.36 6.88
N GLU A 45 2.11 -5.20 7.23
CA GLU A 45 1.86 -4.75 8.61
C GLU A 45 0.99 -5.72 9.41
N ILE A 46 0.12 -6.47 8.74
CA ILE A 46 -0.76 -7.47 9.35
C ILE A 46 0.02 -8.53 10.14
N HIS A 47 1.22 -8.90 9.69
CA HIS A 47 2.07 -9.89 10.38
C HIS A 47 2.55 -9.40 11.75
N LEU A 48 2.50 -8.08 11.98
CA LEU A 48 2.81 -7.45 13.26
C LEU A 48 1.56 -7.06 14.06
N GLY A 49 0.36 -7.46 13.60
CA GLY A 49 -0.89 -7.05 14.20
C GLY A 49 -1.23 -5.57 14.02
N LEU A 50 -0.68 -4.96 12.96
CA LEU A 50 -0.87 -3.57 12.59
C LEU A 50 -1.61 -3.45 11.26
N LEU A 51 -1.88 -2.23 10.86
CA LEU A 51 -2.32 -1.84 9.53
C LEU A 51 -1.32 -0.82 8.94
N PRO A 52 -1.33 -0.57 7.63
CA PRO A 52 -0.58 0.54 7.03
C PRO A 52 -1.00 1.87 7.64
N GLY A 53 -0.06 2.63 8.21
CA GLY A 53 -0.37 3.82 9.02
C GLY A 53 0.13 5.15 8.45
N SER A 54 0.61 5.15 7.21
CA SER A 54 1.11 6.35 6.53
C SER A 54 0.32 6.69 5.25
N GLY A 55 -0.93 6.26 5.19
CA GLY A 55 -1.86 6.52 4.11
C GLY A 55 -2.00 5.36 3.11
N GLY A 56 -1.43 4.20 3.39
CA GLY A 56 -1.50 3.03 2.52
C GLY A 56 -2.93 2.52 2.33
N THR A 57 -3.73 2.47 3.41
CA THR A 57 -5.13 2.06 3.35
C THR A 57 -6.00 3.04 2.58
N GLN A 58 -5.53 4.27 2.38
CA GLN A 58 -6.28 5.32 1.69
C GLN A 58 -5.81 5.49 0.24
N ARG A 59 -4.50 5.36 -0.03
CA ARG A 59 -3.93 5.55 -1.38
C ARG A 59 -4.08 4.34 -2.26
N LEU A 60 -3.77 3.16 -1.73
CA LEU A 60 -3.74 1.95 -2.55
C LEU A 60 -5.11 1.60 -3.17
N PRO A 61 -6.24 1.64 -2.43
CA PRO A 61 -7.56 1.38 -3.02
C PRO A 61 -7.95 2.36 -4.12
N ARG A 62 -7.49 3.60 -4.05
CA ARG A 62 -7.73 4.62 -5.08
C ARG A 62 -7.10 4.28 -6.43
N ILE A 63 -6.00 3.52 -6.40
CA ILE A 63 -5.30 3.08 -7.62
C ILE A 63 -5.87 1.77 -8.13
N ILE A 64 -5.99 0.74 -7.26
CA ILE A 64 -6.21 -0.64 -7.70
C ILE A 64 -7.54 -1.27 -7.25
N GLY A 65 -8.40 -0.50 -6.59
CA GLY A 65 -9.68 -0.97 -6.04
C GLY A 65 -9.55 -1.68 -4.71
N ALA A 66 -10.70 -1.92 -4.07
CA ALA A 66 -10.75 -2.49 -2.72
C ALA A 66 -10.25 -3.94 -2.68
N ASP A 67 -10.65 -4.77 -3.63
CA ASP A 67 -10.29 -6.20 -3.63
C ASP A 67 -8.78 -6.43 -3.66
N LYS A 68 -8.08 -5.84 -4.64
CA LYS A 68 -6.62 -6.00 -4.77
C LYS A 68 -5.88 -5.38 -3.61
N ALA A 69 -6.34 -4.22 -3.12
CA ALA A 69 -5.76 -3.56 -1.97
C ALA A 69 -5.90 -4.40 -0.70
N LEU A 70 -7.09 -4.93 -0.42
CA LEU A 70 -7.34 -5.81 0.70
C LEU A 70 -6.55 -7.12 0.60
N LYS A 71 -6.46 -7.73 -0.59
CA LYS A 71 -5.61 -8.93 -0.80
C LYS A 71 -4.17 -8.66 -0.43
N MET A 72 -3.58 -7.54 -0.87
CA MET A 72 -2.20 -7.19 -0.53
C MET A 72 -2.01 -6.98 0.98
N MET A 73 -2.88 -6.21 1.63
CA MET A 73 -2.78 -5.87 3.05
C MET A 73 -3.10 -7.06 3.96
N LEU A 74 -4.12 -7.85 3.63
CA LEU A 74 -4.60 -8.95 4.47
C LEU A 74 -3.78 -10.24 4.32
N ASN A 75 -3.12 -10.44 3.17
CA ASN A 75 -2.17 -11.53 3.00
C ASN A 75 -0.77 -11.13 3.49
N GLY A 76 -0.43 -9.84 3.45
CA GLY A 76 0.87 -9.32 3.84
C GLY A 76 2.03 -9.82 2.97
N GLN A 77 1.73 -10.44 1.82
CA GLN A 77 2.75 -10.97 0.92
C GLN A 77 3.16 -9.93 -0.11
N PRO A 78 4.46 -9.76 -0.36
CA PRO A 78 4.94 -8.90 -1.41
C PRO A 78 4.49 -9.39 -2.79
N VAL A 79 4.21 -8.45 -3.69
CA VAL A 79 3.98 -8.71 -5.11
C VAL A 79 5.18 -8.22 -5.93
N SER A 80 5.38 -8.80 -7.11
CA SER A 80 6.43 -8.41 -8.05
C SER A 80 6.15 -7.06 -8.70
N ALA A 81 7.20 -6.42 -9.23
CA ALA A 81 7.08 -5.20 -10.04
C ALA A 81 6.15 -5.40 -11.26
N GLY A 82 6.20 -6.58 -11.89
CA GLY A 82 5.32 -6.93 -13.01
C GLY A 82 3.84 -6.99 -12.62
N GLU A 83 3.52 -7.60 -11.48
CA GLU A 83 2.14 -7.58 -10.92
C GLU A 83 1.72 -6.16 -10.53
N GLY A 84 2.66 -5.37 -10.00
CA GLY A 84 2.46 -3.96 -9.71
C GLY A 84 2.13 -3.14 -10.96
N LEU A 85 2.83 -3.38 -12.07
CA LEU A 85 2.57 -2.76 -13.38
C LEU A 85 1.20 -3.19 -13.92
N ALA A 86 0.90 -4.48 -13.92
CA ALA A 86 -0.37 -5.01 -14.39
C ALA A 86 -1.59 -4.50 -13.59
N SER A 87 -1.40 -4.14 -12.33
CA SER A 87 -2.45 -3.54 -11.49
C SER A 87 -2.52 -2.01 -11.58
N GLY A 88 -1.55 -1.34 -12.20
CA GLY A 88 -1.46 0.12 -12.31
C GLY A 88 -0.88 0.81 -11.09
N VAL A 89 -0.34 0.06 -10.11
CA VAL A 89 0.32 0.64 -8.95
C VAL A 89 1.77 1.04 -9.24
N ILE A 90 2.41 0.37 -10.19
CA ILE A 90 3.69 0.76 -10.79
C ILE A 90 3.41 1.32 -12.17
N ASP A 91 3.99 2.46 -12.49
CA ASP A 91 3.78 3.15 -13.76
C ASP A 91 4.72 2.63 -14.86
N ARG A 92 5.94 2.17 -14.47
CA ARG A 92 6.94 1.64 -15.40
C ARG A 92 7.87 0.64 -14.71
N VAL A 93 8.28 -0.39 -15.45
CA VAL A 93 9.31 -1.37 -15.02
C VAL A 93 10.50 -1.27 -15.95
N GLU A 94 11.70 -1.20 -15.37
CA GLU A 94 12.97 -1.14 -16.09
C GLU A 94 13.79 -2.41 -15.82
N GLU A 95 14.44 -2.90 -16.87
CA GLU A 95 15.19 -4.16 -16.82
C GLU A 95 16.55 -4.04 -16.12
N SER A 96 17.17 -2.85 -16.12
CA SER A 96 18.58 -2.69 -15.73
C SER A 96 18.80 -2.01 -14.39
N GLY A 97 19.98 -2.26 -13.76
CA GLY A 97 20.37 -1.73 -12.46
C GLY A 97 20.59 -0.21 -12.38
N GLU A 98 20.73 0.49 -13.50
CA GLU A 98 20.86 1.96 -13.58
C GLU A 98 19.49 2.63 -13.69
N LEU A 99 18.64 2.44 -12.66
CA LEU A 99 17.24 2.84 -12.66
C LEU A 99 17.03 4.34 -12.95
N ILE A 100 17.94 5.21 -12.50
CA ILE A 100 17.86 6.67 -12.77
C ILE A 100 18.00 6.92 -14.26
N SER A 101 19.07 6.40 -14.88
CA SER A 101 19.35 6.60 -16.32
C SER A 101 18.24 5.98 -17.18
N ALA A 102 17.80 4.75 -16.84
CA ALA A 102 16.73 4.06 -17.56
C ALA A 102 15.38 4.80 -17.48
N SER A 103 15.12 5.51 -16.38
CA SER A 103 13.87 6.27 -16.19
C SER A 103 13.93 7.69 -16.77
N MET A 104 15.08 8.15 -17.27
CA MET A 104 15.28 9.55 -17.65
C MET A 104 14.30 10.02 -18.72
N ASP A 105 14.07 9.22 -19.76
CA ASP A 105 13.14 9.57 -20.85
C ASP A 105 11.72 9.74 -20.32
N PHE A 106 11.26 8.85 -19.44
CA PHE A 106 9.95 8.94 -18.79
C PHE A 106 9.83 10.21 -17.94
N MET A 107 10.89 10.54 -17.19
CA MET A 107 10.93 11.77 -16.37
C MET A 107 10.87 13.02 -17.24
N LEU A 108 11.62 13.06 -18.36
CA LEU A 108 11.62 14.17 -19.30
C LEU A 108 10.26 14.31 -20.00
N GLU A 109 9.68 13.23 -20.45
CA GLU A 109 8.34 13.22 -21.05
C GLU A 109 7.26 13.72 -20.07
N THR A 110 7.34 13.31 -18.81
CA THR A 110 6.45 13.79 -17.76
C THR A 110 6.62 15.28 -17.52
N THR A 111 7.87 15.76 -17.47
CA THR A 111 8.16 17.19 -17.28
C THR A 111 7.69 18.02 -18.48
N ALA A 112 7.70 17.45 -19.69
CA ALA A 112 7.15 18.04 -20.90
C ALA A 112 5.61 18.00 -20.99
N GLY A 113 4.94 17.44 -19.96
CA GLY A 113 3.47 17.39 -19.89
C GLY A 113 2.81 16.21 -20.60
N LYS A 114 3.56 15.23 -21.10
CA LYS A 114 2.99 14.03 -21.75
C LYS A 114 2.22 13.13 -20.76
N HIS A 115 2.63 13.12 -19.48
CA HIS A 115 1.98 12.35 -18.43
C HIS A 115 1.44 13.30 -17.37
N PRO A 116 0.13 13.30 -17.09
CA PRO A 116 -0.47 14.19 -16.10
C PRO A 116 0.02 13.84 -14.70
N ARG A 117 0.43 14.86 -13.94
CA ARG A 117 0.79 14.74 -12.54
C ARG A 117 -0.48 14.74 -11.69
N ILE A 118 -0.98 13.58 -11.35
CA ILE A 118 -2.16 13.42 -10.49
C ILE A 118 -1.70 12.93 -9.12
N PRO A 119 -1.92 13.70 -8.03
CA PRO A 119 -1.69 13.21 -6.67
C PRO A 119 -2.46 11.92 -6.42
N THR A 120 -1.86 10.94 -5.76
CA THR A 120 -2.50 9.64 -5.55
C THR A 120 -3.83 9.75 -4.79
N ARG A 121 -3.95 10.72 -3.87
CA ARG A 121 -5.20 10.99 -3.14
C ARG A 121 -6.36 11.48 -4.03
N GLU A 122 -6.05 12.04 -5.20
CA GLU A 122 -7.03 12.53 -6.17
C GLU A 122 -7.40 11.49 -7.23
N ARG A 123 -6.68 10.36 -7.24
CA ARG A 123 -6.97 9.24 -8.16
C ARG A 123 -8.28 8.57 -7.78
N THR A 124 -9.02 8.14 -8.78
CA THR A 124 -10.34 7.52 -8.62
C THR A 124 -10.51 6.23 -9.42
N GLU A 125 -9.49 5.82 -10.17
CA GLU A 125 -9.58 4.66 -11.07
C GLU A 125 -10.01 3.39 -10.33
N GLY A 126 -9.45 3.17 -9.13
CA GLY A 126 -9.84 2.03 -8.28
C GLY A 126 -11.21 2.18 -7.61
N LEU A 127 -11.76 3.39 -7.58
CA LEU A 127 -13.04 3.66 -6.90
C LEU A 127 -14.26 3.63 -7.83
N GLN A 128 -14.07 3.59 -9.15
CA GLN A 128 -15.14 3.74 -10.15
C GLN A 128 -16.21 2.65 -10.06
N ASP A 129 -15.83 1.42 -9.77
CA ASP A 129 -16.78 0.32 -9.60
C ASP A 129 -17.19 0.18 -8.13
N GLU A 130 -18.07 1.09 -7.69
CA GLU A 130 -18.56 1.13 -6.30
C GLU A 130 -19.20 -0.19 -5.89
N ALA A 131 -20.00 -0.80 -6.75
CA ALA A 131 -20.71 -2.04 -6.45
C ALA A 131 -19.72 -3.20 -6.22
N ALA A 132 -18.74 -3.39 -7.10
CA ALA A 132 -17.72 -4.42 -6.93
C ALA A 132 -16.86 -4.15 -5.69
N ASN A 133 -16.51 -2.91 -5.41
CA ASN A 133 -15.75 -2.55 -4.22
C ASN A 133 -16.51 -2.90 -2.93
N HIS A 134 -17.80 -2.59 -2.84
CA HIS A 134 -18.62 -2.93 -1.67
C HIS A 134 -18.81 -4.44 -1.50
N VAL A 135 -19.02 -5.18 -2.60
CA VAL A 135 -19.08 -6.65 -2.57
C VAL A 135 -17.77 -7.22 -2.00
N SER A 136 -16.63 -6.75 -2.51
CA SER A 136 -15.31 -7.20 -2.04
C SER A 136 -15.07 -6.93 -0.56
N ILE A 137 -15.46 -5.77 -0.05
CA ILE A 137 -15.40 -5.45 1.39
C ILE A 137 -16.17 -6.52 2.20
N GLY A 138 -17.41 -6.82 1.78
CA GLY A 138 -18.25 -7.83 2.42
C GLY A 138 -17.63 -9.23 2.42
N GLU A 139 -17.10 -9.66 1.28
CA GLU A 139 -16.45 -10.97 1.12
C GLU A 139 -15.21 -11.11 2.01
N HIS A 140 -14.33 -10.11 2.01
CA HIS A 140 -13.16 -10.08 2.88
C HIS A 140 -13.55 -10.08 4.36
N ARG A 141 -14.56 -9.30 4.75
CA ARG A 141 -15.07 -9.26 6.11
C ARG A 141 -15.60 -10.63 6.55
N ASN A 142 -16.43 -11.27 5.73
CA ASN A 142 -16.97 -12.61 5.99
C ASN A 142 -15.85 -13.66 6.07
N THR A 143 -14.85 -13.58 5.22
CA THR A 143 -13.69 -14.47 5.23
C THR A 143 -12.93 -14.37 6.54
N TRP A 144 -12.64 -13.15 6.98
CA TRP A 144 -11.87 -12.91 8.18
C TRP A 144 -12.68 -13.17 9.47
N GLN A 145 -14.00 -13.03 9.46
CA GLN A 145 -14.85 -13.50 10.57
C GLN A 145 -14.70 -15.00 10.84
N LYS A 146 -14.49 -15.78 9.78
CA LYS A 146 -14.28 -17.25 9.90
C LYS A 146 -12.84 -17.61 10.26
N LYS A 147 -11.85 -16.96 9.63
CA LYS A 147 -10.41 -17.27 9.78
C LYS A 147 -9.76 -16.56 10.96
N GLY A 148 -10.13 -15.32 11.19
CA GLY A 148 -9.44 -14.39 12.06
C GLY A 148 -9.96 -14.35 13.49
N LYS A 149 -10.44 -15.47 14.05
CA LYS A 149 -10.96 -15.52 15.43
C LYS A 149 -9.94 -14.94 16.42
N GLY A 150 -10.32 -13.81 17.02
CA GLY A 150 -9.47 -13.11 18.00
C GLY A 150 -8.44 -12.16 17.37
N LEU A 151 -8.30 -12.04 16.03
CA LEU A 151 -7.44 -11.05 15.40
C LEU A 151 -8.15 -9.71 15.26
N TYR A 152 -7.44 -8.61 15.60
CA TYR A 152 -7.99 -7.26 15.59
C TYR A 152 -7.64 -6.50 14.30
N SER A 153 -6.36 -6.51 13.91
CA SER A 153 -5.87 -5.69 12.80
C SER A 153 -6.52 -5.99 11.44
N PRO A 154 -6.91 -7.23 11.06
CA PRO A 154 -7.58 -7.46 9.78
C PRO A 154 -8.88 -6.66 9.62
N PHE A 155 -9.67 -6.56 10.68
CA PHE A 155 -10.92 -5.81 10.65
C PHE A 155 -10.66 -4.31 10.56
N GLN A 156 -9.62 -3.81 11.24
CA GLN A 156 -9.23 -2.40 11.12
C GLN A 156 -8.72 -2.06 9.72
N ILE A 157 -8.02 -2.99 9.04
CA ILE A 157 -7.62 -2.82 7.63
C ILE A 157 -8.87 -2.71 6.74
N ILE A 158 -9.83 -3.63 6.90
CA ILE A 158 -11.07 -3.65 6.11
C ILE A 158 -11.86 -2.35 6.32
N ASP A 159 -12.02 -1.93 7.58
CA ASP A 159 -12.74 -0.71 7.94
C ASP A 159 -12.06 0.55 7.34
N CYS A 160 -10.72 0.61 7.37
CA CYS A 160 -9.95 1.71 6.76
C CYS A 160 -10.13 1.76 5.23
N VAL A 161 -10.11 0.61 4.55
CA VAL A 161 -10.35 0.54 3.10
C VAL A 161 -11.80 0.93 2.78
N GLU A 162 -12.77 0.49 3.57
CA GLU A 162 -14.17 0.91 3.42
C GLU A 162 -14.33 2.44 3.56
N LYS A 163 -13.59 3.06 4.50
CA LYS A 163 -13.52 4.53 4.63
C LYS A 163 -12.92 5.19 3.40
N ALA A 164 -11.93 4.58 2.75
CA ALA A 164 -11.35 5.12 1.52
C ALA A 164 -12.38 5.21 0.36
N LEU A 165 -13.41 4.35 0.37
CA LEU A 165 -14.49 4.37 -0.63
C LEU A 165 -15.59 5.40 -0.32
N SER A 166 -15.83 5.68 0.96
CA SER A 166 -17.04 6.38 1.41
C SER A 166 -16.81 7.75 2.02
N THR A 167 -15.56 8.16 2.24
CA THR A 167 -15.25 9.44 2.89
C THR A 167 -14.17 10.23 2.14
N PRO A 168 -14.10 11.56 2.32
CA PRO A 168 -12.98 12.36 1.83
C PRO A 168 -11.64 11.84 2.33
N PHE A 169 -10.61 12.01 1.52
CA PHE A 169 -9.27 11.47 1.79
C PHE A 169 -8.71 11.84 3.18
N GLU A 170 -8.85 13.09 3.59
CA GLU A 170 -8.32 13.56 4.90
C GLU A 170 -9.06 12.93 6.09
N GLU A 171 -10.36 12.68 5.95
CA GLU A 171 -11.15 11.97 6.96
C GLU A 171 -10.73 10.50 7.04
N GLY A 172 -10.52 9.88 5.89
CA GLY A 172 -9.98 8.51 5.81
C GLY A 172 -8.61 8.39 6.44
N LEU A 173 -7.71 9.35 6.21
CA LEU A 173 -6.38 9.39 6.87
C LEU A 173 -6.48 9.56 8.39
N LYS A 174 -7.42 10.37 8.86
CA LYS A 174 -7.65 10.52 10.30
C LYS A 174 -8.12 9.19 10.89
N TYR A 175 -9.08 8.53 10.25
CA TYR A 175 -9.58 7.23 10.68
C TYR A 175 -8.48 6.16 10.69
N GLU A 176 -7.64 6.11 9.64
CA GLU A 176 -6.47 5.22 9.56
C GLU A 176 -5.54 5.44 10.76
N ARG A 177 -5.20 6.68 11.07
CA ARG A 177 -4.30 7.03 12.18
C ARG A 177 -4.85 6.58 13.53
N GLU A 178 -6.14 6.81 13.77
CA GLU A 178 -6.83 6.37 14.99
C GLU A 178 -6.88 4.84 15.08
N SER A 179 -7.16 4.16 13.96
CA SER A 179 -7.15 2.70 13.87
C SER A 179 -5.76 2.11 14.10
N PHE A 180 -4.73 2.75 13.55
CA PHE A 180 -3.33 2.38 13.79
C PHE A 180 -2.96 2.48 15.27
N ALA A 181 -3.34 3.58 15.94
CA ALA A 181 -3.10 3.76 17.37
C ALA A 181 -3.79 2.67 18.20
N ARG A 182 -5.03 2.31 17.88
CA ARG A 182 -5.74 1.20 18.54
C ARG A 182 -5.04 -0.15 18.31
N CYS A 183 -4.51 -0.40 17.12
CA CYS A 183 -3.71 -1.61 16.84
C CYS A 183 -2.43 -1.63 17.66
N LEU A 184 -1.74 -0.48 17.82
CA LEU A 184 -0.52 -0.37 18.62
C LEU A 184 -0.73 -0.79 20.08
N GLU A 185 -1.87 -0.48 20.65
CA GLU A 185 -2.22 -0.79 22.05
C GLU A 185 -2.75 -2.22 22.21
N SER A 186 -3.09 -2.91 21.13
CA SER A 186 -3.71 -4.22 21.19
C SER A 186 -2.81 -5.29 21.81
N PRO A 187 -3.36 -6.21 22.62
CA PRO A 187 -2.61 -7.37 23.14
C PRO A 187 -2.02 -8.24 22.02
N GLN A 188 -2.72 -8.33 20.89
CA GLN A 188 -2.27 -9.11 19.74
C GLN A 188 -0.98 -8.62 19.14
N ARG A 189 -0.84 -7.31 18.96
CA ARG A 189 0.41 -6.72 18.47
C ARG A 189 1.58 -7.11 19.35
N LYS A 190 1.41 -7.07 20.67
CA LYS A 190 2.47 -7.46 21.63
C LYS A 190 2.91 -8.90 21.43
N GLY A 191 1.96 -9.82 21.25
CA GLY A 191 2.24 -11.23 20.97
C GLY A 191 2.91 -11.46 19.62
N LEU A 192 2.40 -10.84 18.55
CA LEU A 192 2.94 -10.99 17.20
C LEU A 192 4.35 -10.40 17.06
N ILE A 193 4.62 -9.25 17.69
CA ILE A 193 5.97 -8.68 17.72
C ILE A 193 6.94 -9.61 18.47
N HIS A 194 6.50 -10.17 19.61
CA HIS A 194 7.33 -11.11 20.33
C HIS A 194 7.67 -12.35 19.48
N ALA A 195 6.69 -12.94 18.81
CA ALA A 195 6.89 -14.06 17.89
C ALA A 195 7.85 -13.70 16.75
N PHE A 196 7.63 -12.57 16.09
CA PHE A 196 8.47 -12.08 15.00
C PHE A 196 9.95 -11.94 15.37
N PHE A 197 10.26 -11.38 16.55
CA PHE A 197 11.64 -11.28 17.01
C PHE A 197 12.22 -12.62 17.49
N ALA A 198 11.38 -13.50 18.05
CA ALA A 198 11.79 -14.84 18.45
C ALA A 198 12.21 -15.67 17.23
N GLU A 199 11.41 -15.68 16.16
CA GLU A 199 11.72 -16.36 14.90
C GLU A 199 13.03 -15.87 14.28
N ARG A 200 13.26 -14.55 14.24
CA ARG A 200 14.51 -13.98 13.72
C ARG A 200 15.73 -14.37 14.55
N ARG A 201 15.61 -14.46 15.88
CA ARG A 201 16.71 -14.94 16.73
C ARG A 201 17.04 -16.40 16.46
N CYS A 202 16.01 -17.24 16.23
CA CYS A 202 16.24 -18.65 15.88
C CYS A 202 16.89 -18.79 14.51
N SER A 203 16.52 -17.98 13.52
CA SER A 203 17.11 -18.01 12.16
C SER A 203 18.57 -17.52 12.11
N CYS A 204 19.04 -16.78 13.12
CA CYS A 204 20.44 -16.37 13.23
C CYS A 204 21.33 -17.43 13.91
N LEU A 205 20.75 -18.53 14.39
CA LEU A 205 21.48 -19.63 15.07
C LEU A 205 21.69 -20.86 14.16
N LEU A 206 21.17 -20.81 12.93
CA LEU A 206 21.35 -21.80 11.86
C LEU A 206 22.23 -21.23 10.73
#